data_a6120e3893cd32df0e86f0e45794ae2a
#
_entry.id   a6120e3893cd32df0e86f0e45794ae2a
#
_cell.length_a   1.000
_cell.length_b   1.000
_cell.length_c   1.000
_cell.angle_alpha   90.00
_cell.angle_beta   90.00
_cell.angle_gamma   90.00
#
_symmetry.space_group_name_H-M   'P 1'
#
loop_
_entity.id
_entity.type
_entity.pdbx_description
1 polymer ?
#
loop_
_entity_poly.entity_id
_entity_poly.type
_entity_poly.pdbx_seq_one_letter_code
_entity_poly.pdbx_strand_id
1 'polypeptide(L)'
;MALFNITKVRIAGISACVPKQVIRVEDSVRSADYDSSNFAEKTGIRSAHISNEYTASDLCYSAAEKLISDLEWDKTDIDALFFVSQHPDYILPATSCILQERLGLSKECYAMDISLGCSGWVYGLSSVAAILSQGGIKKALLLVGDARKRALCEFDPLFGYAGTVTALEYTGNESDKFSFHFGTDGSGYDAIIIPDGGSRNPVTLGSFEMEDIDGKKMHRLQTCLLYTSPSPRDRQKSR
;
A
#
# COMPACT_ATOMS: atom_id res chain seq x y z
N MET A 1 -6.60 -4.23 23.39
CA MET A 1 -5.31 -4.49 22.72
C MET A 1 -5.46 -5.76 21.91
N ALA A 2 -5.38 -5.68 20.58
CA ALA A 2 -5.54 -6.85 19.72
C ALA A 2 -4.16 -7.55 19.58
N LEU A 3 -3.92 -8.51 20.45
CA LEU A 3 -2.73 -9.36 20.45
C LEU A 3 -3.14 -10.81 20.18
N PHE A 4 -2.60 -11.41 19.12
CA PHE A 4 -2.90 -12.80 18.77
C PHE A 4 -1.76 -13.45 17.99
N ASN A 5 -1.77 -14.78 17.97
CA ASN A 5 -0.83 -15.59 17.24
C ASN A 5 -1.56 -16.40 16.16
N ILE A 6 -0.91 -16.58 15.04
CA ILE A 6 -1.34 -17.46 13.95
C ILE A 6 -0.21 -18.46 13.70
N THR A 7 -0.55 -19.74 13.67
CA THR A 7 0.38 -20.84 13.42
C THR A 7 0.09 -21.54 12.11
N LYS A 8 0.92 -22.49 11.72
CA LYS A 8 0.79 -23.35 10.52
C LYS A 8 0.92 -22.63 9.17
N VAL A 9 1.44 -21.42 9.17
CA VAL A 9 1.58 -20.61 7.96
C VAL A 9 2.98 -19.99 7.93
N ARG A 10 3.59 -19.99 6.75
CA ARG A 10 4.88 -19.33 6.53
C ARG A 10 4.86 -18.45 5.28
N ILE A 11 5.81 -17.53 5.21
CA ILE A 11 6.14 -16.82 3.98
C ILE A 11 7.03 -17.74 3.14
N ALA A 12 6.55 -18.07 1.92
CA ALA A 12 7.30 -18.89 0.96
C ALA A 12 8.31 -18.03 0.17
N GLY A 13 7.97 -16.75 -0.10
CA GLY A 13 8.84 -15.83 -0.81
C GLY A 13 8.26 -14.43 -0.91
N ILE A 14 9.12 -13.49 -1.29
CA ILE A 14 8.74 -12.09 -1.53
C ILE A 14 9.43 -11.62 -2.81
N SER A 15 8.70 -10.87 -3.64
CA SER A 15 9.23 -10.19 -4.82
C SER A 15 8.70 -8.77 -4.90
N ALA A 16 9.39 -7.90 -5.63
CA ALA A 16 9.00 -6.52 -5.85
C ALA A 16 9.26 -6.08 -7.28
N CYS A 17 8.45 -5.14 -7.76
CA CYS A 17 8.65 -4.46 -9.03
C CYS A 17 8.53 -2.95 -8.83
N VAL A 18 9.42 -2.20 -9.47
CA VAL A 18 9.43 -0.74 -9.47
C VAL A 18 9.52 -0.23 -10.91
N PRO A 19 8.99 0.96 -11.23
CA PRO A 19 9.20 1.58 -12.53
C PRO A 19 10.68 1.85 -12.81
N LYS A 20 11.06 1.89 -14.08
CA LYS A 20 12.46 2.17 -14.48
C LYS A 20 12.87 3.62 -14.25
N GLN A 21 11.93 4.55 -14.37
CA GLN A 21 12.20 5.97 -14.22
C GLN A 21 12.48 6.29 -12.74
N VAL A 22 13.60 6.97 -12.52
CA VAL A 22 14.02 7.45 -11.21
C VAL A 22 14.07 8.97 -11.23
N ILE A 23 13.52 9.61 -10.22
CA ILE A 23 13.68 11.03 -9.96
C ILE A 23 14.50 11.22 -8.69
N ARG A 24 15.47 12.15 -8.73
CA ARG A 24 16.18 12.55 -7.52
C ARG A 24 15.39 13.61 -6.78
N VAL A 25 15.41 13.57 -5.47
CA VAL A 25 14.70 14.56 -4.65
C VAL A 25 15.19 15.96 -4.91
N GLU A 26 16.50 16.13 -5.06
CA GLU A 26 17.14 17.43 -5.39
C GLU A 26 16.65 18.04 -6.70
N ASP A 27 16.26 17.20 -7.68
CA ASP A 27 15.75 17.64 -9.00
C ASP A 27 14.22 17.88 -8.99
N SER A 28 13.51 17.34 -7.99
CA SER A 28 12.04 17.37 -7.92
C SER A 28 11.50 18.59 -7.17
N VAL A 29 12.32 19.22 -6.36
CA VAL A 29 11.89 20.30 -5.48
C VAL A 29 11.92 21.63 -6.23
N ARG A 30 10.85 21.91 -6.94
CA ARG A 30 10.56 23.25 -7.50
C ARG A 30 9.70 24.12 -6.58
N SER A 31 9.17 23.60 -5.50
CA SER A 31 8.37 24.41 -4.59
C SER A 31 9.25 25.03 -3.51
N ALA A 32 9.04 26.32 -3.26
CA ALA A 32 9.70 27.09 -2.21
C ALA A 32 9.47 26.53 -0.78
N ASP A 33 8.62 25.50 -0.67
CA ASP A 33 8.15 24.93 0.59
C ASP A 33 9.01 23.75 1.09
N TYR A 34 9.92 23.21 0.25
CA TYR A 34 10.81 22.12 0.62
C TYR A 34 12.28 22.55 0.49
N ASP A 35 12.95 22.71 1.63
CA ASP A 35 14.41 22.73 1.66
C ASP A 35 14.94 21.33 1.33
N SER A 36 15.32 21.13 0.06
CA SER A 36 15.78 19.85 -0.48
C SER A 36 17.00 19.31 0.24
N SER A 37 17.87 20.18 0.76
CA SER A 37 19.09 19.79 1.47
C SER A 37 18.73 19.11 2.80
N ASN A 38 17.63 19.53 3.42
CA ASN A 38 17.18 19.08 4.74
C ASN A 38 16.21 17.87 4.63
N PHE A 39 15.58 17.67 3.47
CA PHE A 39 14.63 16.58 3.25
C PHE A 39 15.30 15.20 3.28
N ALA A 40 16.39 15.04 2.51
CA ALA A 40 17.12 13.77 2.46
C ALA A 40 17.76 13.42 3.81
N GLU A 41 18.21 14.42 4.58
CA GLU A 41 18.75 14.22 5.93
C GLU A 41 17.67 13.75 6.91
N LYS A 42 16.47 14.36 6.87
CA LYS A 42 15.35 14.04 7.77
C LYS A 42 14.65 12.73 7.44
N THR A 43 14.49 12.41 6.15
CA THR A 43 13.71 11.25 5.69
C THR A 43 14.56 10.06 5.28
N GLY A 44 15.82 10.28 4.92
CA GLY A 44 16.68 9.29 4.30
C GLY A 44 16.40 9.07 2.80
N ILE A 45 15.37 9.71 2.23
CA ILE A 45 14.96 9.53 0.83
C ILE A 45 15.81 10.43 -0.05
N ARG A 46 16.52 9.84 -1.00
CA ARG A 46 17.37 10.55 -1.98
C ARG A 46 16.81 10.48 -3.39
N SER A 47 16.06 9.44 -3.69
CA SER A 47 15.45 9.23 -5.00
C SER A 47 14.19 8.39 -4.86
N ALA A 48 13.30 8.49 -5.83
CA ALA A 48 12.10 7.68 -5.92
C ALA A 48 11.89 7.16 -7.34
N HIS A 49 11.33 5.95 -7.46
CA HIS A 49 10.84 5.43 -8.72
C HIS A 49 9.46 6.00 -8.99
N ILE A 50 9.23 6.43 -10.22
CA ILE A 50 7.95 7.03 -10.64
C ILE A 50 7.54 6.51 -12.02
N SER A 51 6.25 6.63 -12.33
CA SER A 51 5.72 6.36 -13.66
C SER A 51 4.37 7.05 -13.85
N ASN A 52 4.09 7.48 -15.09
CA ASN A 52 2.75 7.90 -15.50
C ASN A 52 2.00 6.80 -16.26
N GLU A 53 2.63 5.63 -16.46
CA GLU A 53 2.09 4.54 -17.28
C GLU A 53 1.50 3.42 -16.43
N TYR A 54 2.18 3.04 -15.33
CA TYR A 54 1.83 1.86 -14.54
C TYR A 54 0.98 2.22 -13.33
N THR A 55 0.02 1.36 -13.04
CA THR A 55 -0.75 1.35 -11.78
C THR A 55 -0.05 0.49 -10.73
N ALA A 56 -0.54 0.54 -9.49
CA ALA A 56 -0.08 -0.35 -8.43
C ALA A 56 -0.29 -1.83 -8.81
N SER A 57 -1.43 -2.14 -9.44
CA SER A 57 -1.76 -3.50 -9.88
C SER A 57 -0.81 -4.00 -10.98
N ASP A 58 -0.37 -3.15 -11.90
CA ASP A 58 0.59 -3.51 -12.96
C ASP A 58 1.94 -3.92 -12.37
N LEU A 59 2.42 -3.15 -11.38
CA LEU A 59 3.67 -3.45 -10.69
C LEU A 59 3.56 -4.72 -9.84
N CYS A 60 2.43 -4.88 -9.13
CA CYS A 60 2.14 -6.09 -8.37
C CYS A 60 2.02 -7.33 -9.26
N TYR A 61 1.36 -7.20 -10.42
CA TYR A 61 1.27 -8.27 -11.42
C TYR A 61 2.65 -8.74 -11.87
N SER A 62 3.54 -7.80 -12.22
CA SER A 62 4.89 -8.14 -12.66
C SER A 62 5.71 -8.81 -11.55
N ALA A 63 5.57 -8.35 -10.30
CA ALA A 63 6.22 -8.97 -9.15
C ALA A 63 5.67 -10.38 -8.88
N ALA A 64 4.34 -10.58 -9.05
CA ALA A 64 3.68 -11.86 -8.82
C ALA A 64 4.08 -12.90 -9.87
N GLU A 65 4.09 -12.56 -11.16
CA GLU A 65 4.54 -13.46 -12.23
C GLU A 65 5.96 -13.97 -11.97
N LYS A 66 6.85 -13.04 -11.58
CA LYS A 66 8.22 -13.42 -11.23
C LYS A 66 8.27 -14.37 -10.03
N LEU A 67 7.56 -14.05 -8.95
CA LEU A 67 7.61 -14.87 -7.73
C LEU A 67 6.99 -16.26 -7.94
N ILE A 68 5.87 -16.35 -8.66
CA ILE A 68 5.23 -17.63 -9.02
C ILE A 68 6.22 -18.52 -9.77
N SER A 69 6.93 -17.93 -10.76
CA SER A 69 7.95 -18.63 -11.52
C SER A 69 9.16 -19.06 -10.65
N ASP A 70 9.66 -18.16 -9.79
CA ASP A 70 10.80 -18.46 -8.91
C ASP A 70 10.50 -19.57 -7.87
N LEU A 71 9.25 -19.67 -7.42
CA LEU A 71 8.77 -20.69 -6.49
C LEU A 71 8.32 -21.98 -7.21
N GLU A 72 8.31 -21.98 -8.53
CA GLU A 72 7.80 -23.11 -9.34
C GLU A 72 6.36 -23.49 -8.94
N TRP A 73 5.54 -22.49 -8.57
CA TRP A 73 4.16 -22.73 -8.20
C TRP A 73 3.27 -22.88 -9.44
N ASP A 74 2.39 -23.88 -9.44
CA ASP A 74 1.30 -23.94 -10.39
C ASP A 74 0.26 -22.87 -10.01
N LYS A 75 -0.16 -22.07 -10.97
CA LYS A 75 -1.17 -21.03 -10.79
C LYS A 75 -2.52 -21.59 -10.35
N THR A 76 -2.79 -22.84 -10.70
CA THR A 76 -4.03 -23.55 -10.29
C THR A 76 -4.05 -23.93 -8.83
N ASP A 77 -2.88 -23.95 -8.15
CA ASP A 77 -2.74 -24.24 -6.72
C ASP A 77 -2.86 -22.97 -5.85
N ILE A 78 -2.97 -21.80 -6.46
CA ILE A 78 -3.09 -20.54 -5.73
C ILE A 78 -4.56 -20.29 -5.40
N ASP A 79 -4.91 -20.52 -4.14
CA ASP A 79 -6.29 -20.54 -3.67
C ASP A 79 -6.80 -19.15 -3.27
N ALA A 80 -5.88 -18.20 -2.97
CA ALA A 80 -6.28 -16.87 -2.53
C ALA A 80 -5.35 -15.76 -3.04
N LEU A 81 -5.95 -14.59 -3.31
CA LEU A 81 -5.27 -13.38 -3.74
C LEU A 81 -5.84 -12.18 -3.00
N PHE A 82 -4.97 -11.44 -2.33
CA PHE A 82 -5.31 -10.20 -1.64
C PHE A 82 -4.55 -9.04 -2.27
N PHE A 83 -5.25 -7.95 -2.55
CA PHE A 83 -4.64 -6.72 -3.03
C PHE A 83 -4.82 -5.61 -2.01
N VAL A 84 -3.71 -5.03 -1.57
CA VAL A 84 -3.68 -3.97 -0.56
C VAL A 84 -3.18 -2.69 -1.21
N SER A 85 -4.03 -1.70 -1.30
CA SER A 85 -3.71 -0.37 -1.82
C SER A 85 -4.76 0.65 -1.40
N GLN A 86 -4.39 1.93 -1.38
CA GLN A 86 -5.35 3.05 -1.32
C GLN A 86 -5.67 3.61 -2.71
N HIS A 87 -5.09 3.03 -3.76
CA HIS A 87 -5.24 3.44 -5.15
C HIS A 87 -5.64 2.25 -6.02
N PRO A 88 -6.90 1.76 -5.89
CA PRO A 88 -7.42 0.70 -6.75
C PRO A 88 -7.46 1.18 -8.22
N ASP A 89 -7.45 0.24 -9.17
CA ASP A 89 -7.54 0.59 -10.60
C ASP A 89 -8.86 1.28 -10.94
N TYR A 90 -9.93 0.85 -10.30
CA TYR A 90 -11.28 1.39 -10.44
C TYR A 90 -12.00 1.42 -9.07
N ILE A 91 -13.02 2.26 -8.94
CA ILE A 91 -13.93 2.19 -7.79
C ILE A 91 -14.68 0.84 -7.79
N LEU A 92 -15.04 0.35 -8.96
CA LEU A 92 -15.64 -0.97 -9.26
C LEU A 92 -15.12 -1.45 -10.61
N PRO A 93 -14.79 -2.74 -10.77
CA PRO A 93 -14.76 -3.81 -9.77
C PRO A 93 -13.56 -3.71 -8.82
N ALA A 94 -13.47 -4.63 -7.84
CA ALA A 94 -12.27 -4.80 -7.02
C ALA A 94 -11.06 -5.16 -7.88
N THR A 95 -9.91 -4.57 -7.59
CA THR A 95 -8.66 -4.77 -8.36
C THR A 95 -8.15 -6.21 -8.25
N SER A 96 -8.38 -6.87 -7.11
CA SER A 96 -8.05 -8.29 -6.92
C SER A 96 -8.76 -9.21 -7.91
N CYS A 97 -10.00 -8.90 -8.29
CA CYS A 97 -10.72 -9.67 -9.32
C CYS A 97 -10.07 -9.53 -10.71
N ILE A 98 -9.59 -8.32 -11.03
CA ILE A 98 -8.85 -8.07 -12.28
C ILE A 98 -7.52 -8.82 -12.28
N LEU A 99 -6.81 -8.77 -11.15
CA LEU A 99 -5.52 -9.46 -10.98
C LEU A 99 -5.66 -10.97 -11.01
N GLN A 100 -6.74 -11.54 -10.47
CA GLN A 100 -7.04 -12.97 -10.54
C GLN A 100 -7.10 -13.44 -12.00
N GLU A 101 -7.85 -12.73 -12.85
CA GLU A 101 -7.97 -13.06 -14.27
C GLU A 101 -6.65 -12.83 -15.02
N ARG A 102 -5.98 -11.69 -14.80
CA ARG A 102 -4.70 -11.36 -15.44
C ARG A 102 -3.59 -12.36 -15.12
N LEU A 103 -3.53 -12.87 -13.89
CA LEU A 103 -2.58 -13.88 -13.46
C LEU A 103 -2.97 -15.29 -13.94
N GLY A 104 -4.18 -15.48 -14.44
CA GLY A 104 -4.68 -16.78 -14.86
C GLY A 104 -4.92 -17.75 -13.71
N LEU A 105 -5.31 -17.22 -12.53
CA LEU A 105 -5.64 -18.03 -11.36
C LEU A 105 -7.03 -18.67 -11.52
N SER A 106 -7.29 -19.75 -10.78
CA SER A 106 -8.59 -20.42 -10.77
C SER A 106 -9.74 -19.45 -10.49
N LYS A 107 -10.92 -19.70 -11.08
CA LYS A 107 -12.15 -18.97 -10.76
C LYS A 107 -12.66 -19.27 -9.34
N GLU A 108 -12.17 -20.32 -8.70
CA GLU A 108 -12.44 -20.66 -7.32
C GLU A 108 -11.49 -19.94 -6.34
N CYS A 109 -10.54 -19.13 -6.88
CA CYS A 109 -9.61 -18.33 -6.06
C CYS A 109 -10.38 -17.28 -5.25
N TYR A 110 -10.12 -17.25 -3.96
CA TYR A 110 -10.64 -16.20 -3.06
C TYR A 110 -9.92 -14.88 -3.32
N ALA A 111 -10.59 -13.89 -3.88
CA ALA A 111 -10.01 -12.60 -4.22
C ALA A 111 -10.62 -11.46 -3.41
N MET A 112 -9.80 -10.60 -2.80
CA MET A 112 -10.27 -9.49 -1.97
C MET A 112 -9.31 -8.29 -1.99
N ASP A 113 -9.88 -7.08 -2.03
CA ASP A 113 -9.14 -5.84 -1.81
C ASP A 113 -9.17 -5.41 -0.34
N ILE A 114 -8.05 -4.83 0.12
CA ILE A 114 -7.94 -4.20 1.44
C ILE A 114 -7.50 -2.75 1.23
N SER A 115 -8.36 -1.80 1.62
CA SER A 115 -8.06 -0.37 1.53
C SER A 115 -7.30 0.10 2.78
N LEU A 116 -5.98 -0.07 2.76
CA LEU A 116 -5.06 0.41 3.80
C LEU A 116 -3.77 0.93 3.18
N GLY A 117 -3.15 1.91 3.83
CA GLY A 117 -1.87 2.50 3.44
C GLY A 117 -0.69 1.92 4.22
N CYS A 118 -0.03 2.74 5.04
CA CYS A 118 1.26 2.46 5.69
C CYS A 118 1.33 1.15 6.48
N SER A 119 0.24 0.74 7.15
CA SER A 119 0.13 -0.51 7.90
C SER A 119 -0.46 -1.66 7.08
N GLY A 120 -0.79 -1.41 5.81
CA GLY A 120 -1.56 -2.34 4.96
C GLY A 120 -0.94 -3.71 4.82
N TRP A 121 0.40 -3.79 4.65
CA TRP A 121 1.08 -5.07 4.55
C TRP A 121 0.91 -5.95 5.80
N VAL A 122 1.04 -5.36 6.99
CA VAL A 122 0.93 -6.10 8.26
C VAL A 122 -0.51 -6.58 8.49
N TYR A 123 -1.50 -5.73 8.22
CA TYR A 123 -2.92 -6.11 8.30
C TYR A 123 -3.28 -7.16 7.25
N GLY A 124 -2.81 -6.97 6.01
CA GLY A 124 -2.98 -7.95 4.94
C GLY A 124 -2.36 -9.30 5.30
N LEU A 125 -1.11 -9.29 5.79
CA LEU A 125 -0.42 -10.51 6.22
C LEU A 125 -1.21 -11.26 7.31
N SER A 126 -1.74 -10.54 8.30
CA SER A 126 -2.55 -11.16 9.35
C SER A 126 -3.84 -11.78 8.82
N SER A 127 -4.52 -11.10 7.88
CA SER A 127 -5.76 -11.57 7.29
C SER A 127 -5.55 -12.83 6.45
N VAL A 128 -4.53 -12.80 5.58
CA VAL A 128 -4.17 -13.95 4.73
C VAL A 128 -3.73 -15.12 5.60
N ALA A 129 -2.84 -14.92 6.56
CA ALA A 129 -2.36 -15.98 7.44
C ALA A 129 -3.49 -16.60 8.26
N ALA A 130 -4.45 -15.80 8.75
CA ALA A 130 -5.61 -16.31 9.49
C ALA A 130 -6.47 -17.25 8.64
N ILE A 131 -6.70 -16.92 7.38
CA ILE A 131 -7.48 -17.77 6.45
C ILE A 131 -6.71 -19.06 6.15
N LEU A 132 -5.41 -18.97 5.82
CA LEU A 132 -4.59 -20.15 5.54
C LEU A 132 -4.49 -21.10 6.74
N SER A 133 -4.41 -20.55 7.95
CA SER A 133 -4.24 -21.35 9.18
C SER A 133 -5.36 -22.38 9.39
N GLN A 134 -6.53 -22.18 8.77
CA GLN A 134 -7.65 -23.11 8.79
C GLN A 134 -7.41 -24.38 7.94
N GLY A 135 -6.41 -24.36 7.04
CA GLY A 135 -6.01 -25.49 6.24
C GLY A 135 -6.87 -25.80 5.02
N GLY A 136 -7.93 -25.06 4.77
CA GLY A 136 -8.77 -25.17 3.56
C GLY A 136 -8.12 -24.51 2.34
N ILE A 137 -7.40 -23.42 2.54
CA ILE A 137 -6.60 -22.69 1.57
C ILE A 137 -5.12 -23.02 1.81
N LYS A 138 -4.38 -23.36 0.76
CA LYS A 138 -2.98 -23.84 0.88
C LYS A 138 -1.95 -22.82 0.47
N LYS A 139 -2.21 -22.08 -0.60
CA LYS A 139 -1.31 -21.08 -1.16
C LYS A 139 -2.04 -19.78 -1.38
N ALA A 140 -1.41 -18.67 -1.02
CA ALA A 140 -1.99 -17.35 -1.20
C ALA A 140 -0.94 -16.32 -1.63
N LEU A 141 -1.40 -15.31 -2.37
CA LEU A 141 -0.62 -14.13 -2.74
C LEU A 141 -1.18 -12.90 -2.03
N LEU A 142 -0.31 -12.20 -1.33
CA LEU A 142 -0.58 -10.88 -0.77
C LEU A 142 0.16 -9.85 -1.62
N LEU A 143 -0.56 -9.10 -2.43
CA LEU A 143 -0.07 -8.06 -3.30
C LEU A 143 -0.25 -6.71 -2.62
N VAL A 144 0.82 -5.93 -2.50
CA VAL A 144 0.78 -4.62 -1.82
C VAL A 144 1.52 -3.60 -2.66
N GLY A 145 0.88 -2.51 -3.01
CA GLY A 145 1.52 -1.50 -3.83
C GLY A 145 0.82 -0.16 -3.84
N ASP A 146 1.58 0.86 -4.19
CA ASP A 146 1.08 2.18 -4.51
C ASP A 146 1.76 2.73 -5.76
N ALA A 147 0.95 3.28 -6.66
CA ALA A 147 1.39 4.05 -7.81
C ALA A 147 0.28 5.04 -8.17
N ARG A 148 0.54 6.31 -7.99
CA ARG A 148 -0.46 7.37 -8.18
C ARG A 148 -0.33 7.99 -9.55
N LYS A 149 -1.13 7.55 -10.53
CA LYS A 149 -1.33 8.32 -11.76
C LYS A 149 -2.15 9.57 -11.42
N ARG A 150 -1.53 10.71 -11.21
CA ARG A 150 -2.23 11.97 -10.99
C ARG A 150 -1.92 12.96 -12.10
N ALA A 151 -2.90 13.22 -12.94
CA ALA A 151 -2.78 14.19 -14.04
C ALA A 151 -2.55 15.63 -13.56
N LEU A 152 -2.86 15.94 -12.31
CA LEU A 152 -2.93 17.32 -11.77
C LEU A 152 -2.11 17.52 -10.48
N CYS A 153 -1.39 16.51 -9.99
CA CYS A 153 -0.64 16.65 -8.74
C CYS A 153 0.85 16.62 -9.03
N GLU A 154 1.57 17.57 -8.44
CA GLU A 154 3.02 17.55 -8.40
C GLU A 154 3.54 16.28 -7.70
N PHE A 155 4.73 15.85 -8.07
CA PHE A 155 5.39 14.74 -7.42
C PHE A 155 5.67 15.07 -5.94
N ASP A 156 5.20 14.20 -5.05
CA ASP A 156 5.52 14.26 -3.64
C ASP A 156 6.73 13.32 -3.39
N PRO A 157 7.90 13.86 -3.00
CA PRO A 157 9.11 13.08 -2.82
C PRO A 157 9.03 12.02 -1.71
N LEU A 158 8.02 12.08 -0.83
CA LEU A 158 7.77 11.04 0.17
C LEU A 158 7.25 9.72 -0.44
N PHE A 159 6.70 9.76 -1.66
CA PHE A 159 6.02 8.61 -2.26
C PHE A 159 6.70 8.16 -3.55
N GLY A 160 7.41 7.04 -3.48
CA GLY A 160 7.83 6.27 -4.65
C GLY A 160 6.76 5.28 -5.06
N TYR A 161 6.86 4.75 -6.28
CA TYR A 161 5.94 3.76 -6.84
C TYR A 161 6.56 2.38 -6.77
N ALA A 162 5.82 1.44 -6.23
CA ALA A 162 6.22 0.05 -6.14
C ALA A 162 5.02 -0.89 -6.10
N GLY A 163 5.19 -2.09 -6.59
CA GLY A 163 4.32 -3.23 -6.35
C GLY A 163 5.12 -4.37 -5.74
N THR A 164 4.60 -4.99 -4.72
CA THR A 164 5.22 -6.14 -4.05
C THR A 164 4.25 -7.31 -4.01
N VAL A 165 4.80 -8.51 -3.88
CA VAL A 165 4.04 -9.71 -3.62
C VAL A 165 4.71 -10.52 -2.52
N THR A 166 3.92 -10.98 -1.57
CA THR A 166 4.31 -11.95 -0.54
C THR A 166 3.53 -13.23 -0.79
N ALA A 167 4.23 -14.32 -1.07
CA ALA A 167 3.64 -15.64 -1.19
C ALA A 167 3.58 -16.31 0.19
N LEU A 168 2.41 -16.77 0.58
CA LEU A 168 2.19 -17.50 1.83
C LEU A 168 1.70 -18.91 1.55
N GLU A 169 2.09 -19.85 2.40
CA GLU A 169 1.62 -21.22 2.31
C GLU A 169 1.27 -21.81 3.67
N TYR A 170 0.28 -22.69 3.66
CA TYR A 170 -0.08 -23.51 4.81
C TYR A 170 0.91 -24.65 4.95
N THR A 171 1.54 -24.77 6.13
CA THR A 171 2.52 -25.82 6.41
C THR A 171 1.98 -26.94 7.32
N GLY A 172 0.90 -26.66 8.04
CA GLY A 172 0.41 -27.55 9.09
C GLY A 172 1.28 -27.62 10.33
N ASN A 173 2.44 -26.94 10.34
CA ASN A 173 3.42 -26.99 11.42
C ASN A 173 3.15 -25.88 12.44
N GLU A 174 2.87 -26.25 13.69
CA GLU A 174 2.62 -25.30 14.79
C GLU A 174 3.82 -24.41 15.13
N SER A 175 5.04 -24.79 14.72
CA SER A 175 6.24 -24.00 14.93
C SER A 175 6.32 -22.80 13.99
N ASP A 176 5.65 -22.86 12.83
CA ASP A 176 5.54 -21.73 11.90
C ASP A 176 4.50 -20.76 12.46
N LYS A 177 4.98 -19.64 13.00
CA LYS A 177 4.16 -18.75 13.82
C LYS A 177 4.39 -17.30 13.49
N PHE A 178 3.30 -16.55 13.36
CA PHE A 178 3.25 -15.10 13.39
C PHE A 178 2.66 -14.61 14.71
N SER A 179 3.23 -13.53 15.25
CA SER A 179 2.65 -12.82 16.41
C SER A 179 2.31 -11.41 15.98
N PHE A 180 1.06 -11.02 16.18
CA PHE A 180 0.55 -9.72 15.78
C PHE A 180 0.10 -8.92 16.99
N HIS A 181 0.40 -7.62 16.97
CA HIS A 181 -0.09 -6.65 17.92
C HIS A 181 -0.62 -5.43 17.16
N PHE A 182 -1.91 -5.20 17.25
CA PHE A 182 -2.60 -4.11 16.56
C PHE A 182 -3.21 -3.10 17.53
N GLY A 183 -3.30 -1.86 17.06
CA GLY A 183 -4.01 -0.78 17.73
C GLY A 183 -4.51 0.21 16.69
N THR A 184 -5.63 0.86 16.99
CA THR A 184 -6.22 1.91 16.16
C THR A 184 -6.60 3.08 17.03
N ASP A 185 -6.16 4.28 16.64
CA ASP A 185 -6.59 5.54 17.24
C ASP A 185 -7.20 6.41 16.13
N GLY A 186 -8.52 6.46 16.10
CA GLY A 186 -9.29 7.25 15.13
C GLY A 186 -9.45 8.72 15.51
N SER A 187 -8.95 9.16 16.67
CA SER A 187 -9.07 10.56 17.11
C SER A 187 -8.30 11.54 16.25
N GLY A 188 -7.25 11.07 15.55
CA GLY A 188 -6.43 11.84 14.64
C GLY A 188 -6.69 11.54 13.16
N TYR A 189 -7.94 11.18 12.78
CA TYR A 189 -8.28 10.78 11.40
C TYR A 189 -7.96 11.87 10.37
N ASP A 190 -7.99 13.12 10.75
CA ASP A 190 -7.76 14.30 9.91
C ASP A 190 -6.29 14.74 9.84
N ALA A 191 -5.40 14.14 10.63
CA ALA A 191 -3.97 14.45 10.60
C ALA A 191 -3.31 14.13 9.25
N ILE A 192 -3.82 13.10 8.53
CA ILE A 192 -3.45 12.77 7.16
C ILE A 192 -4.73 12.48 6.39
N ILE A 193 -5.13 13.37 5.51
CA ILE A 193 -6.42 13.28 4.82
C ILE A 193 -6.30 13.69 3.35
N ILE A 194 -7.12 13.09 2.50
CA ILE A 194 -7.49 13.63 1.18
C ILE A 194 -8.94 14.10 1.34
N PRO A 195 -9.18 15.43 1.39
CA PRO A 195 -10.49 15.93 1.78
C PRO A 195 -11.64 15.54 0.86
N ASP A 196 -11.40 15.52 -0.46
CA ASP A 196 -12.41 15.26 -1.48
C ASP A 196 -12.13 13.98 -2.28
N GLY A 197 -13.15 13.45 -2.93
CA GLY A 197 -13.07 12.26 -3.77
C GLY A 197 -13.69 11.01 -3.16
N GLY A 198 -14.05 11.06 -1.87
CA GLY A 198 -14.82 10.01 -1.21
C GLY A 198 -16.32 10.31 -1.20
N SER A 199 -17.13 9.37 -0.69
CA SER A 199 -18.58 9.52 -0.63
C SER A 199 -19.05 10.65 0.31
N ARG A 200 -18.24 11.01 1.31
CA ARG A 200 -18.57 12.10 2.23
C ARG A 200 -18.44 13.47 1.55
N ASN A 201 -17.38 13.65 0.77
CA ASN A 201 -17.12 14.85 -0.02
C ASN A 201 -16.83 14.40 -1.46
N PRO A 202 -17.85 14.26 -2.32
CA PRO A 202 -17.66 13.91 -3.72
C PRO A 202 -16.83 14.96 -4.46
N VAL A 203 -16.19 14.56 -5.56
CA VAL A 203 -15.47 15.49 -6.44
C VAL A 203 -16.44 16.51 -7.03
N THR A 204 -16.10 17.80 -6.93
CA THR A 204 -16.79 18.92 -7.55
C THR A 204 -15.80 19.76 -8.36
N LEU A 205 -16.29 20.76 -9.10
CA LEU A 205 -15.40 21.71 -9.79
C LEU A 205 -14.50 22.46 -8.80
N GLY A 206 -15.01 22.81 -7.62
CA GLY A 206 -14.23 23.45 -6.55
C GLY A 206 -13.11 22.57 -6.00
N SER A 207 -13.19 21.23 -6.13
CA SER A 207 -12.13 20.33 -5.68
C SER A 207 -10.80 20.50 -6.44
N PHE A 208 -10.83 21.16 -7.60
CA PHE A 208 -9.65 21.47 -8.43
C PHE A 208 -9.11 22.89 -8.21
N GLU A 209 -9.78 23.69 -7.40
CA GLU A 209 -9.29 25.03 -7.04
C GLU A 209 -8.15 24.93 -6.02
N MET A 210 -7.18 25.86 -6.15
CA MET A 210 -6.07 25.93 -5.21
C MET A 210 -6.51 26.65 -3.96
N GLU A 211 -6.55 25.97 -2.84
CA GLU A 211 -6.82 26.53 -1.52
C GLU A 211 -5.55 26.62 -0.69
N ASP A 212 -5.52 27.56 0.25
CA ASP A 212 -4.49 27.58 1.29
C ASP A 212 -4.95 26.66 2.42
N ILE A 213 -4.26 25.53 2.55
CA ILE A 213 -4.50 24.56 3.60
C ILE A 213 -3.25 24.53 4.49
N ASP A 214 -3.36 25.11 5.66
CA ASP A 214 -2.28 25.16 6.66
C ASP A 214 -0.98 25.81 6.11
N GLY A 215 -1.15 26.92 5.36
CA GLY A 215 -0.05 27.68 4.76
C GLY A 215 0.51 27.10 3.46
N LYS A 216 -0.13 26.06 2.91
CA LYS A 216 0.24 25.44 1.63
C LYS A 216 -0.88 25.54 0.63
N LYS A 217 -0.53 26.00 -0.58
CA LYS A 217 -1.47 25.99 -1.71
C LYS A 217 -1.59 24.60 -2.28
N MET A 218 -2.77 23.99 -2.20
CA MET A 218 -3.01 22.64 -2.71
C MET A 218 -4.47 22.42 -3.07
N HIS A 219 -4.72 21.46 -3.95
CA HIS A 219 -6.06 21.01 -4.29
C HIS A 219 -6.62 20.08 -3.20
N ARG A 220 -7.93 20.12 -2.98
CA ARG A 220 -8.62 19.23 -2.02
C ARG A 220 -8.55 17.73 -2.39
N LEU A 221 -8.06 17.40 -3.58
CA LEU A 221 -7.77 16.02 -4.02
C LEU A 221 -6.35 15.56 -3.69
N GLN A 222 -5.54 16.39 -3.03
CA GLN A 222 -4.18 16.03 -2.58
C GLN A 222 -4.18 15.55 -1.13
N THR A 223 -3.15 14.81 -0.76
CA THR A 223 -2.94 14.42 0.63
C THR A 223 -2.50 15.62 1.44
N CYS A 224 -3.30 16.01 2.43
CA CYS A 224 -2.93 17.02 3.42
C CYS A 224 -2.30 16.33 4.63
N LEU A 225 -1.10 16.75 4.99
CA LEU A 225 -0.45 16.42 6.26
C LEU A 225 -0.67 17.61 7.18
N LEU A 226 -1.62 17.52 8.09
CA LEU A 226 -1.82 18.52 9.13
C LEU A 226 -0.81 18.26 10.25
N TYR A 227 0.16 19.14 10.39
CA TYR A 227 1.27 19.02 11.36
C TYR A 227 0.86 19.22 12.83
N THR A 228 -0.42 19.20 13.14
CA THR A 228 -0.93 19.46 14.51
C THR A 228 -0.89 18.26 15.45
N SER A 229 -0.55 17.06 14.95
CA SER A 229 -0.40 15.90 15.84
C SER A 229 1.03 15.82 16.38
N PRO A 230 1.24 16.01 17.68
CA PRO A 230 2.57 15.82 18.27
C PRO A 230 3.05 14.40 18.02
N SER A 231 4.28 14.26 17.53
CA SER A 231 4.95 12.98 17.37
C SER A 231 4.82 12.15 18.66
N PRO A 232 4.70 10.82 18.59
CA PRO A 232 4.76 9.97 19.78
C PRO A 232 5.97 10.27 20.69
N ARG A 233 7.07 10.77 20.12
CA ARG A 233 8.25 11.23 20.88
C ARG A 233 7.99 12.52 21.66
N ASP A 234 7.12 13.40 21.20
CA ASP A 234 6.81 14.66 21.87
C ASP A 234 5.85 14.44 23.03
N ARG A 235 5.00 13.42 22.97
CA ARG A 235 4.14 13.00 24.10
C ARG A 235 4.92 12.41 25.27
N GLN A 236 6.13 11.89 25.05
CA GLN A 236 6.99 11.37 26.13
C GLN A 236 7.73 12.47 26.90
N LYS A 237 7.87 13.69 26.33
CA LYS A 237 8.52 14.83 27.01
C LYS A 237 7.58 15.64 27.91
N SER A 238 6.27 15.37 27.84
CA SER A 238 5.24 16.08 28.61
C SER A 238 4.67 15.29 29.79
N ARG A 239 5.37 14.23 30.23
CA ARG A 239 5.06 13.47 31.46
C ARG A 239 6.20 13.53 32.44
#